data_9b4c066009dd4c35c04a46c91da55313
#
_entry.id   9b4c066009dd4c35c04a46c91da55313
#
_cell.length_a   1.000
_cell.length_b   1.000
_cell.length_c   1.000
_cell.angle_alpha   90.00
_cell.angle_beta   90.00
_cell.angle_gamma   90.00
#
_symmetry.space_group_name_H-M   'P 1'
#
loop_
_entity.id
_entity.type
_entity.pdbx_description
1 polymer ?
#
loop_
_entity_poly.entity_id
_entity_poly.type
_entity_poly.pdbx_seq_one_letter_code
_entity_poly.pdbx_strand_id
1 'polypeptide(L)'
;LGDVYKRQDNWNACYWRNGNKITLPRSGFGATAFGIFIDSDDIYLGGYTTGSLFTYDIGCKWTNGNLHQLSSSVAETDQTWLYDIAVADGVKITVGFYYPVIHDYNDPLYYNSPIFPCYYRNGQRVNLETADWQLGEATGVFIE
;
A
#
# COMPACT_ATOMS: atom_id res chain seq x y z
N LEU A 1 -8.32 -12.04 21.47
CA LEU A 1 -7.52 -11.43 20.40
C LEU A 1 -6.42 -12.42 20.06
N GLY A 2 -6.58 -13.15 18.96
CA GLY A 2 -5.56 -14.08 18.48
C GLY A 2 -4.42 -13.31 17.83
N ASP A 3 -3.20 -13.84 17.94
CA ASP A 3 -2.02 -13.27 17.30
C ASP A 3 -2.22 -13.21 15.79
N VAL A 4 -2.00 -12.03 15.23
CA VAL A 4 -2.04 -11.81 13.79
C VAL A 4 -0.64 -11.40 13.32
N TYR A 5 -0.05 -12.24 12.48
CA TYR A 5 1.26 -11.99 11.88
C TYR A 5 1.10 -11.80 10.38
N LYS A 6 1.91 -10.89 9.82
CA LYS A 6 2.03 -10.69 8.37
C LYS A 6 3.36 -11.26 7.87
N ARG A 7 3.34 -11.94 6.74
CA ARG A 7 4.54 -12.46 6.06
C ARG A 7 4.26 -12.63 4.57
N GLN A 8 5.33 -12.58 3.78
CA GLN A 8 5.29 -13.04 2.40
C GLN A 8 5.57 -14.54 2.34
N ASP A 9 4.81 -15.25 1.53
CA ASP A 9 5.07 -16.63 1.19
C ASP A 9 4.84 -16.82 -0.31
N ASN A 10 5.91 -17.17 -1.04
CA ASN A 10 5.90 -17.32 -2.49
C ASN A 10 5.28 -16.10 -3.23
N TRP A 11 5.69 -14.90 -2.86
CA TRP A 11 5.18 -13.62 -3.41
C TRP A 11 3.69 -13.34 -3.14
N ASN A 12 3.08 -14.05 -2.17
CA ASN A 12 1.72 -13.79 -1.72
C ASN A 12 1.75 -13.11 -0.35
N ALA A 13 1.01 -12.02 -0.21
CA ALA A 13 0.69 -11.45 1.08
C ALA A 13 -0.20 -12.43 1.87
N CYS A 14 0.01 -12.53 3.17
CA CYS A 14 -0.80 -13.36 4.04
C CYS A 14 -0.83 -12.80 5.46
N TYR A 15 -1.82 -13.22 6.23
CA TYR A 15 -1.87 -13.00 7.67
C TYR A 15 -2.30 -14.28 8.39
N TRP A 16 -2.13 -14.33 9.70
CA TRP A 16 -2.59 -15.44 10.53
C TRP A 16 -3.70 -14.96 11.45
N ARG A 17 -4.77 -15.73 11.56
CA ARG A 17 -5.84 -15.51 12.52
C ARG A 17 -6.05 -16.81 13.31
N ASN A 18 -5.85 -16.75 14.63
CA ASN A 18 -5.97 -17.91 15.51
C ASN A 18 -5.10 -19.10 15.04
N GLY A 19 -3.86 -18.85 14.64
CA GLY A 19 -2.94 -19.87 14.14
C GLY A 19 -3.18 -20.35 12.71
N ASN A 20 -4.27 -19.95 12.07
CA ASN A 20 -4.58 -20.31 10.68
C ASN A 20 -4.04 -19.27 9.71
N LYS A 21 -3.29 -19.71 8.70
CA LYS A 21 -2.78 -18.86 7.62
C LYS A 21 -3.92 -18.54 6.65
N ILE A 22 -4.07 -17.25 6.36
CA ILE A 22 -4.99 -16.72 5.36
C ILE A 22 -4.18 -16.01 4.28
N THR A 23 -4.18 -16.57 3.08
CA THR A 23 -3.51 -15.98 1.93
C THR A 23 -4.41 -14.92 1.30
N LEU A 24 -3.84 -13.76 1.01
CA LEU A 24 -4.54 -12.65 0.41
C LEU A 24 -4.53 -12.74 -1.12
N PRO A 25 -5.63 -12.39 -1.79
CA PRO A 25 -5.66 -12.30 -3.24
C PRO A 25 -4.71 -11.21 -3.72
N ARG A 26 -4.16 -11.42 -4.91
CA ARG A 26 -3.27 -10.49 -5.59
C ARG A 26 -3.78 -10.19 -7.01
N SER A 27 -3.38 -9.05 -7.53
CA SER A 27 -3.51 -8.71 -8.94
C SER A 27 -2.11 -8.75 -9.55
N GLY A 28 -1.88 -9.66 -10.48
CA GLY A 28 -0.57 -9.81 -11.13
C GLY A 28 0.38 -10.76 -10.42
N PHE A 29 1.68 -10.42 -10.39
CA PHE A 29 2.76 -11.34 -10.05
C PHE A 29 2.93 -11.57 -8.54
N GLY A 30 2.76 -10.52 -7.74
CA GLY A 30 3.02 -10.59 -6.30
C GLY A 30 2.13 -9.67 -5.49
N ALA A 31 2.20 -9.82 -4.17
CA ALA A 31 1.58 -8.92 -3.22
C ALA A 31 2.37 -8.88 -1.92
N THR A 32 2.42 -7.70 -1.30
CA THR A 32 3.02 -7.47 0.01
C THR A 32 2.05 -6.72 0.89
N ALA A 33 1.85 -7.18 2.13
CA ALA A 33 1.09 -6.47 3.15
C ALA A 33 2.04 -5.99 4.26
N PHE A 34 1.93 -4.74 4.65
CA PHE A 34 2.73 -4.12 5.70
C PHE A 34 1.92 -3.77 6.95
N GLY A 35 0.82 -3.04 6.79
CA GLY A 35 -0.05 -2.62 7.88
C GLY A 35 -1.23 -3.56 8.08
N ILE A 36 -1.65 -3.72 9.32
CA ILE A 36 -2.88 -4.42 9.67
C ILE A 36 -3.62 -3.66 10.76
N PHE A 37 -4.92 -3.50 10.58
CA PHE A 37 -5.83 -2.89 11.54
C PHE A 37 -7.07 -3.76 11.71
N ILE A 38 -7.55 -3.86 12.94
CA ILE A 38 -8.75 -4.63 13.26
C ILE A 38 -9.74 -3.68 13.92
N ASP A 39 -10.92 -3.58 13.33
CA ASP A 39 -12.05 -2.84 13.87
C ASP A 39 -13.21 -3.82 14.07
N SER A 40 -13.53 -4.08 15.35
CA SER A 40 -14.52 -5.10 15.72
C SER A 40 -14.17 -6.48 15.13
N ASP A 41 -14.91 -6.96 14.15
CA ASP A 41 -14.67 -8.22 13.45
C ASP A 41 -14.02 -8.03 12.05
N ASP A 42 -13.91 -6.79 11.59
CA ASP A 42 -13.35 -6.46 10.31
C ASP A 42 -11.82 -6.35 10.36
N ILE A 43 -11.16 -6.95 9.38
CA ILE A 43 -9.70 -6.95 9.23
C ILE A 43 -9.33 -6.15 7.99
N TYR A 44 -8.49 -5.15 8.19
CA TYR A 44 -7.97 -4.27 7.16
C TYR A 44 -6.46 -4.44 7.05
N LEU A 45 -5.94 -4.57 5.83
CA LEU A 45 -4.51 -4.58 5.56
C LEU A 45 -4.18 -3.55 4.50
N GLY A 46 -3.01 -2.92 4.64
CA GLY A 46 -2.42 -2.01 3.66
C GLY A 46 -1.16 -2.62 3.05
N GLY A 47 -0.90 -2.33 1.77
CA GLY A 47 0.26 -2.84 1.07
C GLY A 47 0.26 -2.50 -0.42
N TYR A 48 0.83 -3.37 -1.23
CA TYR A 48 0.81 -3.23 -2.69
C TYR A 48 0.70 -4.59 -3.38
N THR A 49 0.30 -4.55 -4.65
CA THR A 49 0.39 -5.68 -5.60
C THR A 49 1.34 -5.31 -6.72
N THR A 50 2.18 -6.27 -7.12
CA THR A 50 3.08 -6.11 -8.28
C THR A 50 2.36 -6.54 -9.53
N GLY A 51 2.30 -5.67 -10.54
CA GLY A 51 1.67 -5.95 -11.82
C GLY A 51 2.33 -7.11 -12.58
N SER A 52 1.82 -7.40 -13.77
CA SER A 52 2.41 -8.40 -14.66
C SER A 52 3.80 -7.96 -15.13
N LEU A 53 4.75 -8.88 -15.19
CA LEU A 53 6.11 -8.66 -15.70
C LEU A 53 6.97 -7.67 -14.88
N PHE A 54 6.71 -7.54 -13.57
CA PHE A 54 7.46 -6.64 -12.67
C PHE A 54 7.38 -5.15 -13.06
N THR A 55 6.31 -4.75 -13.73
CA THR A 55 6.25 -3.43 -14.32
C THR A 55 5.89 -2.34 -13.32
N TYR A 56 4.99 -2.60 -12.37
CA TYR A 56 4.55 -1.55 -11.42
C TYR A 56 4.01 -2.14 -10.14
N ASP A 57 4.31 -1.48 -9.02
CA ASP A 57 3.69 -1.74 -7.74
C ASP A 57 2.50 -0.81 -7.54
N ILE A 58 1.34 -1.39 -7.32
CA ILE A 58 0.08 -0.67 -7.16
C ILE A 58 -0.35 -0.76 -5.72
N GLY A 59 -0.42 0.38 -5.03
CA GLY A 59 -0.94 0.45 -3.67
C GLY A 59 -2.33 -0.15 -3.56
N CYS A 60 -2.54 -0.96 -2.56
CA CYS A 60 -3.81 -1.62 -2.35
C CYS A 60 -4.12 -1.79 -0.85
N LYS A 61 -5.37 -2.08 -0.59
CA LYS A 61 -5.84 -2.54 0.71
C LYS A 61 -6.62 -3.82 0.55
N TRP A 62 -6.66 -4.62 1.60
CA TRP A 62 -7.58 -5.74 1.72
C TRP A 62 -8.56 -5.45 2.87
N THR A 63 -9.82 -5.77 2.64
CA THR A 63 -10.87 -5.73 3.67
C THR A 63 -11.48 -7.12 3.75
N ASN A 64 -11.35 -7.79 4.88
CA ASN A 64 -11.83 -9.15 5.09
C ASN A 64 -11.36 -10.12 3.98
N GLY A 65 -10.11 -9.97 3.55
CA GLY A 65 -9.53 -10.78 2.49
C GLY A 65 -9.86 -10.36 1.06
N ASN A 66 -10.72 -9.36 0.85
CA ASN A 66 -11.04 -8.85 -0.48
C ASN A 66 -10.07 -7.74 -0.89
N LEU A 67 -9.47 -7.87 -2.07
CA LEU A 67 -8.52 -6.90 -2.63
C LEU A 67 -9.24 -5.67 -3.18
N HIS A 68 -8.73 -4.50 -2.82
CA HIS A 68 -9.12 -3.20 -3.39
C HIS A 68 -7.85 -2.45 -3.81
N GLN A 69 -7.60 -2.36 -5.10
CA GLN A 69 -6.56 -1.49 -5.62
C GLN A 69 -6.95 -0.03 -5.40
N LEU A 70 -6.00 0.77 -4.95
CA LEU A 70 -6.18 2.20 -4.80
C LEU A 70 -5.73 2.85 -6.10
N SER A 71 -6.67 3.33 -6.90
CA SER A 71 -6.34 4.05 -8.13
C SER A 71 -5.60 5.34 -7.76
N SER A 72 -4.43 5.56 -8.37
CA SER A 72 -3.92 6.92 -8.46
C SER A 72 -4.83 7.66 -9.45
N SER A 73 -5.50 8.71 -9.01
CA SER A 73 -6.25 9.58 -9.93
C SER A 73 -5.35 10.36 -10.89
N VAL A 74 -4.04 10.16 -10.81
CA VAL A 74 -3.02 10.89 -11.55
C VAL A 74 -2.10 9.86 -12.20
N ALA A 75 -2.31 9.61 -13.47
CA ALA A 75 -1.53 8.78 -14.38
C ALA A 75 -1.34 7.30 -13.95
N GLU A 76 -1.54 6.41 -14.88
CA GLU A 76 -1.30 4.94 -14.78
C GLU A 76 0.20 4.57 -14.57
N THR A 77 1.03 5.54 -14.23
CA THR A 77 2.49 5.47 -14.23
C THR A 77 3.12 5.61 -12.85
N ASP A 78 2.34 5.86 -11.79
CA ASP A 78 2.91 5.99 -10.45
C ASP A 78 2.97 4.65 -9.74
N GLN A 79 4.12 4.28 -9.22
CA GLN A 79 4.23 3.17 -8.27
C GLN A 79 3.84 3.66 -6.88
N THR A 80 3.17 2.82 -6.11
CA THR A 80 2.68 3.20 -4.79
C THR A 80 2.89 2.07 -3.79
N TRP A 81 3.48 2.38 -2.66
CA TRP A 81 3.67 1.47 -1.54
C TRP A 81 2.95 2.01 -0.31
N LEU A 82 2.16 1.17 0.32
CA LEU A 82 1.40 1.55 1.50
C LEU A 82 1.89 0.74 2.70
N TYR A 83 2.31 1.44 3.74
CA TYR A 83 2.93 0.84 4.90
C TYR A 83 1.98 0.56 6.04
N ASP A 84 0.95 1.39 6.20
CA ASP A 84 0.05 1.25 7.34
C ASP A 84 -1.38 1.63 6.98
N ILE A 85 -2.33 1.21 7.82
CA ILE A 85 -3.76 1.46 7.68
C ILE A 85 -4.40 1.66 9.03
N ALA A 86 -5.27 2.66 9.14
CA ALA A 86 -6.14 2.87 10.29
C ALA A 86 -7.58 3.09 9.83
N VAL A 87 -8.51 2.72 10.69
CA VAL A 87 -9.94 2.87 10.45
C VAL A 87 -10.61 3.43 11.70
N ALA A 88 -11.41 4.48 11.57
CA ALA A 88 -12.26 5.00 12.62
C ALA A 88 -13.51 5.62 12.00
N ASP A 89 -14.67 5.39 12.59
CA ASP A 89 -15.98 5.94 12.17
C ASP A 89 -16.27 5.75 10.67
N GLY A 90 -15.88 4.60 10.11
CA GLY A 90 -16.04 4.29 8.70
C GLY A 90 -15.04 4.98 7.76
N VAL A 91 -14.20 5.89 8.27
CA VAL A 91 -13.09 6.48 7.52
C VAL A 91 -11.90 5.54 7.51
N LYS A 92 -11.38 5.27 6.31
CA LYS A 92 -10.20 4.42 6.11
C LYS A 92 -9.05 5.28 5.61
N ILE A 93 -7.93 5.27 6.33
CA ILE A 93 -6.71 5.97 5.94
C ILE A 93 -5.59 4.95 5.78
N THR A 94 -4.95 4.94 4.63
CA THR A 94 -3.72 4.20 4.37
C THR A 94 -2.62 5.19 4.06
N VAL A 95 -1.43 4.96 4.58
CA VAL A 95 -0.28 5.86 4.40
C VAL A 95 0.88 5.15 3.73
N GLY A 96 1.69 5.90 3.01
CA GLY A 96 2.85 5.38 2.31
C GLY A 96 3.52 6.45 1.47
N PHE A 97 4.00 6.05 0.32
CA PHE A 97 4.59 6.92 -0.67
C PHE A 97 4.22 6.50 -2.08
N TYR A 98 4.43 7.40 -3.00
CA TYR A 98 4.44 7.11 -4.43
C TYR A 98 5.68 7.70 -5.09
N TYR A 99 6.04 7.16 -6.22
CA TYR A 99 7.04 7.73 -7.11
C TYR A 99 6.60 7.58 -8.56
N PRO A 100 6.82 8.63 -9.38
CA PRO A 100 6.49 8.57 -10.80
C PRO A 100 7.39 7.54 -11.49
N VAL A 101 6.83 6.75 -12.39
CA VAL A 101 7.62 5.87 -13.23
C VAL A 101 8.16 6.67 -14.40
N ILE A 102 9.47 6.76 -14.49
CA ILE A 102 10.17 7.41 -15.59
C ILE A 102 10.58 6.34 -16.60
N HIS A 103 10.01 6.40 -17.79
CA HIS A 103 10.26 5.41 -18.84
C HIS A 103 11.49 5.72 -19.71
N ASP A 104 12.02 6.93 -19.65
CA ASP A 104 13.20 7.32 -20.42
C ASP A 104 14.47 7.04 -19.62
N TYR A 105 15.26 6.08 -20.08
CA TYR A 105 16.55 5.73 -19.49
C TYR A 105 17.59 6.87 -19.55
N ASN A 106 17.37 7.86 -20.38
CA ASN A 106 18.22 9.06 -20.47
C ASN A 106 17.78 10.17 -19.52
N ASP A 107 16.61 10.03 -18.86
CA ASP A 107 16.18 11.00 -17.88
C ASP A 107 17.08 10.90 -16.63
N PRO A 108 17.69 12.00 -16.17
CA PRO A 108 18.51 12.00 -14.94
C PRO A 108 17.77 11.47 -13.70
N LEU A 109 16.45 11.54 -13.68
CA LEU A 109 15.61 11.06 -12.61
C LEU A 109 15.28 9.56 -12.72
N TYR A 110 15.67 8.88 -13.80
CA TYR A 110 15.39 7.45 -13.97
C TYR A 110 15.88 6.58 -12.79
N TYR A 111 17.09 6.87 -12.30
CA TYR A 111 17.69 6.17 -11.17
C TYR A 111 17.49 6.87 -9.81
N ASN A 112 16.99 8.10 -9.83
CA ASN A 112 16.83 8.95 -8.66
C ASN A 112 15.43 9.57 -8.62
N SER A 113 14.40 8.77 -8.95
CA SER A 113 13.02 9.27 -8.91
C SER A 113 12.67 9.76 -7.51
N PRO A 114 12.12 10.97 -7.40
CA PRO A 114 11.71 11.49 -6.11
C PRO A 114 10.60 10.62 -5.51
N ILE A 115 10.68 10.43 -4.19
CA ILE A 115 9.70 9.67 -3.41
C ILE A 115 8.84 10.67 -2.67
N PHE A 116 7.53 10.63 -2.88
CA PHE A 116 6.58 11.57 -2.31
C PHE A 116 5.69 10.88 -1.28
N PRO A 117 5.68 11.34 -0.02
CA PRO A 117 4.78 10.80 0.98
C PRO A 117 3.34 11.14 0.65
N CYS A 118 2.46 10.19 0.89
CA CYS A 118 1.04 10.37 0.65
C CYS A 118 0.20 9.56 1.63
N TYR A 119 -1.08 9.90 1.69
CA TYR A 119 -2.08 9.02 2.26
C TYR A 119 -3.28 8.88 1.33
N TYR A 120 -4.03 7.83 1.52
CA TYR A 120 -5.32 7.62 0.87
C TYR A 120 -6.42 7.71 1.90
N ARG A 121 -7.37 8.58 1.69
CA ARG A 121 -8.59 8.67 2.48
C ARG A 121 -9.75 8.12 1.68
N ASN A 122 -10.33 7.02 2.15
CA ASN A 122 -11.41 6.31 1.45
C ASN A 122 -11.08 5.96 -0.01
N GLY A 123 -9.80 5.74 -0.32
CA GLY A 123 -9.32 5.38 -1.67
C GLY A 123 -8.88 6.55 -2.54
N GLN A 124 -9.02 7.80 -2.07
CA GLN A 124 -8.52 8.98 -2.78
C GLN A 124 -7.16 9.39 -2.21
N ARG A 125 -6.16 9.56 -3.10
CA ARG A 125 -4.82 10.00 -2.71
C ARG A 125 -4.80 11.47 -2.33
N VAL A 126 -4.11 11.75 -1.24
CA VAL A 126 -3.74 13.10 -0.79
C VAL A 126 -2.23 13.13 -0.64
N ASN A 127 -1.58 14.02 -1.37
CA ASN A 127 -0.14 14.20 -1.27
C ASN A 127 0.18 15.02 -0.03
N LEU A 128 1.22 14.62 0.70
CA LEU A 128 1.76 15.41 1.79
C LEU A 128 2.79 16.38 1.22
N GLU A 129 2.76 17.62 1.72
CA GLU A 129 3.74 18.62 1.33
C GLU A 129 5.12 18.25 1.83
N THR A 130 6.12 18.33 0.98
CA THR A 130 7.51 17.97 1.30
C THR A 130 8.46 19.17 1.25
N ALA A 131 7.93 20.40 1.12
CA ALA A 131 8.72 21.62 0.98
C ALA A 131 9.85 21.44 -0.08
N ASP A 132 11.09 21.39 0.32
CA ASP A 132 12.22 21.22 -0.60
C ASP A 132 12.79 19.79 -0.62
N TRP A 133 12.08 18.82 -0.07
CA TRP A 133 12.57 17.44 0.07
C TRP A 133 12.08 16.57 -1.10
N GLN A 134 13.00 15.85 -1.73
CA GLN A 134 12.70 14.93 -2.81
C GLN A 134 12.49 13.47 -2.33
N LEU A 135 12.67 13.22 -1.03
CA LEU A 135 12.56 11.89 -0.44
C LEU A 135 11.74 11.97 0.84
N GLY A 136 10.61 11.33 0.86
CA GLY A 136 9.77 11.23 2.05
C GLY A 136 8.82 10.05 2.01
N GLU A 137 8.62 9.42 3.15
CA GLU A 137 7.71 8.29 3.33
C GLU A 137 6.82 8.53 4.55
N ALA A 138 5.55 8.21 4.43
CA ALA A 138 4.64 8.15 5.56
C ALA A 138 4.51 6.68 6.00
N THR A 139 5.06 6.35 7.17
CA THR A 139 5.24 4.97 7.62
C THR A 139 4.23 4.50 8.66
N GLY A 140 3.44 5.40 9.22
CA GLY A 140 2.43 5.06 10.22
C GLY A 140 1.28 6.04 10.25
N VAL A 141 0.10 5.56 10.64
CA VAL A 141 -1.11 6.36 10.81
C VAL A 141 -1.83 6.01 12.10
N PHE A 142 -2.33 7.02 12.76
CA PHE A 142 -3.21 6.90 13.91
C PHE A 142 -4.43 7.81 13.69
N ILE A 143 -5.61 7.34 14.10
CA ILE A 143 -6.86 8.10 14.07
C ILE A 143 -7.43 8.09 15.48
N GLU A 144 -7.73 9.24 16.02
CA GLU A 144 -8.42 9.44 17.30
C GLU A 144 -9.93 9.47 17.12
#